data_da145e059614fc6181ba41a8d1307a36
#
_entry.id   da145e059614fc6181ba41a8d1307a36
#
_cell.length_a   1.000
_cell.length_b   1.000
_cell.length_c   1.000
_cell.angle_alpha   90.00
_cell.angle_beta   90.00
_cell.angle_gamma   90.00
#
_symmetry.space_group_name_H-M   'P 1'
#
loop_
_entity.id
_entity.type
_entity.pdbx_description
1 polymer ?
#
loop_
_entity_poly.entity_id
_entity_poly.type
_entity_poly.pdbx_seq_one_letter_code
_entity_poly.pdbx_strand_id
1 'polypeptide(L)'
;MKRYFLFSTIIALTLFSCAKEEGEGGRSSIKGKVHLTDLTGWNAGDNYDVPDYDVYIIYGDKDDVYDDDMKTNFDGTFEFKNLREGSYRIFAYTTDLNTPSGLSPIFKSADIGGNEQVDVGTIEVEK
;
A
#
# COMPACT_ATOMS: atom_id res chain seq x y z
N MET A 1 -9.56 -59.35 38.01
CA MET A 1 -9.65 -58.74 36.67
C MET A 1 -9.25 -57.28 36.76
N LYS A 2 -8.11 -56.93 36.31
CA LYS A 2 -7.66 -55.52 36.27
C LYS A 2 -8.02 -54.95 34.92
N ARG A 3 -8.93 -53.98 34.92
CA ARG A 3 -9.27 -53.18 33.74
C ARG A 3 -8.26 -52.06 33.62
N TYR A 4 -7.40 -52.13 32.63
CA TYR A 4 -6.54 -51.04 32.26
C TYR A 4 -7.32 -50.02 31.41
N PHE A 5 -7.59 -48.87 32.00
CA PHE A 5 -8.11 -47.72 31.27
C PHE A 5 -6.93 -47.05 30.54
N LEU A 6 -6.88 -47.27 29.25
CA LEU A 6 -5.98 -46.55 28.37
C LEU A 6 -6.56 -45.13 28.16
N PHE A 7 -6.00 -44.17 28.88
CA PHE A 7 -6.21 -42.76 28.58
C PHE A 7 -5.38 -42.40 27.33
N SER A 8 -6.03 -42.40 26.18
CA SER A 8 -5.45 -41.88 24.95
C SER A 8 -5.52 -40.35 25.00
N THR A 9 -4.42 -39.75 25.42
CA THR A 9 -4.27 -38.31 25.38
C THR A 9 -4.02 -37.89 23.93
N ILE A 10 -5.06 -37.46 23.25
CA ILE A 10 -4.93 -36.81 21.94
C ILE A 10 -4.37 -35.42 22.18
N ILE A 11 -3.08 -35.29 21.97
CA ILE A 11 -2.42 -33.99 21.89
C ILE A 11 -2.83 -33.38 20.53
N ALA A 12 -3.85 -32.52 20.57
CA ALA A 12 -4.17 -31.68 19.44
C ALA A 12 -3.03 -30.67 19.26
N LEU A 13 -2.11 -30.94 18.34
CA LEU A 13 -1.18 -29.94 17.84
C LEU A 13 -2.00 -28.89 17.09
N THR A 14 -2.34 -27.83 17.78
CA THR A 14 -2.82 -26.61 17.12
C THR A 14 -1.62 -26.01 16.41
N LEU A 15 -1.52 -26.26 15.12
CA LEU A 15 -0.64 -25.52 14.24
C LEU A 15 -1.13 -24.08 14.23
N PHE A 16 -0.56 -23.27 15.09
CA PHE A 16 -0.64 -21.81 14.93
C PHE A 16 0.12 -21.49 13.64
N SER A 17 -0.60 -21.47 12.52
CA SER A 17 -0.13 -20.81 11.31
C SER A 17 -0.04 -19.33 11.63
N CYS A 18 1.15 -18.85 12.00
CA CYS A 18 1.44 -17.42 12.01
C CYS A 18 1.46 -16.94 10.56
N ALA A 19 0.28 -16.65 10.00
CA ALA A 19 0.18 -15.85 8.80
C ALA A 19 0.74 -14.47 9.15
N LYS A 20 1.87 -14.10 8.56
CA LYS A 20 2.43 -12.76 8.72
C LYS A 20 1.52 -11.79 8.00
N GLU A 21 0.98 -10.83 8.74
CA GLU A 21 0.15 -9.78 8.18
C GLU A 21 0.98 -8.86 7.27
N GLU A 22 0.31 -8.19 6.34
CA GLU A 22 0.90 -7.17 5.49
C GLU A 22 1.56 -6.07 6.33
N GLY A 23 2.60 -5.47 5.80
CA GLY A 23 3.34 -4.41 6.45
C GLY A 23 4.85 -4.56 6.34
N GLU A 24 5.57 -3.83 7.18
CA GLU A 24 7.02 -3.87 7.23
C GLU A 24 7.55 -5.19 7.83
N GLY A 25 8.73 -5.57 7.40
CA GLY A 25 9.45 -6.75 7.88
C GLY A 25 9.67 -7.83 6.83
N GLY A 26 9.39 -7.52 5.56
CA GLY A 26 9.63 -8.38 4.40
C GLY A 26 10.80 -7.90 3.53
N ARG A 27 10.84 -8.43 2.31
CA ARG A 27 11.90 -8.17 1.33
C ARG A 27 11.37 -7.59 0.02
N SER A 28 10.07 -7.34 -0.05
CA SER A 28 9.43 -6.82 -1.25
C SER A 28 9.30 -5.31 -1.20
N SER A 29 9.08 -4.71 -2.35
CA SER A 29 8.82 -3.28 -2.47
C SER A 29 7.75 -2.99 -3.51
N ILE A 30 7.10 -1.85 -3.35
CA ILE A 30 6.14 -1.30 -4.31
C ILE A 30 6.64 0.08 -4.72
N LYS A 31 6.84 0.27 -6.00
CA LYS A 31 7.26 1.54 -6.57
C LYS A 31 6.24 2.08 -7.56
N GLY A 32 6.34 3.35 -7.83
CA GLY A 32 5.53 4.04 -8.81
C GLY A 32 5.97 5.49 -8.97
N LYS A 33 5.11 6.27 -9.58
CA LYS A 33 5.36 7.67 -9.91
C LYS A 33 4.08 8.46 -9.75
N VAL A 34 4.19 9.73 -9.41
CA VAL A 34 3.09 10.69 -9.43
C VAL A 34 3.33 11.70 -10.54
N HIS A 35 2.33 11.86 -11.41
CA HIS A 35 2.33 12.83 -12.49
C HIS A 35 1.25 13.87 -12.23
N LEU A 36 1.63 15.13 -12.17
CA LEU A 36 0.75 16.25 -11.88
C LEU A 36 0.42 17.02 -13.15
N THR A 37 -0.84 17.31 -13.36
CA THR A 37 -1.30 18.32 -14.31
C THR A 37 -1.77 19.55 -13.52
N ASP A 38 -1.14 20.68 -13.75
CA ASP A 38 -1.52 21.96 -13.15
C ASP A 38 -2.59 22.63 -14.01
N LEU A 39 -3.78 22.79 -13.44
CA LEU A 39 -4.92 23.45 -14.09
C LEU A 39 -5.13 24.88 -13.59
N THR A 40 -4.21 25.38 -12.77
CA THR A 40 -4.37 26.67 -12.09
C THR A 40 -3.49 27.78 -12.68
N GLY A 41 -4.05 28.98 -12.71
CA GLY A 41 -3.32 30.22 -12.97
C GLY A 41 -2.59 30.26 -14.31
N TRP A 42 -1.40 30.85 -14.31
CA TRP A 42 -0.55 31.05 -15.48
C TRP A 42 0.08 29.75 -16.01
N ASN A 43 0.11 28.69 -15.19
CA ASN A 43 0.68 27.39 -15.52
C ASN A 43 -0.38 26.36 -15.94
N ALA A 44 -1.60 26.80 -16.20
CA ALA A 44 -2.68 25.90 -16.59
C ALA A 44 -2.31 25.08 -17.84
N GLY A 45 -2.30 23.75 -17.67
CA GLY A 45 -1.93 22.78 -18.69
C GLY A 45 -0.50 22.27 -18.60
N ASP A 46 0.34 22.82 -17.74
CA ASP A 46 1.65 22.25 -17.44
C ASP A 46 1.50 20.92 -16.74
N ASN A 47 2.29 19.95 -17.15
CA ASN A 47 2.30 18.64 -16.53
C ASN A 47 3.71 18.10 -16.39
N TYR A 48 3.96 17.40 -15.30
CA TYR A 48 5.29 16.88 -14.98
C TYR A 48 5.22 15.81 -13.89
N ASP A 49 6.26 15.01 -13.82
CA ASP A 49 6.46 14.07 -12.72
C ASP A 49 6.83 14.88 -11.47
N VAL A 50 5.94 14.90 -10.49
CA VAL A 50 5.98 15.89 -9.41
C VAL A 50 6.83 15.41 -8.24
N PRO A 51 7.87 16.17 -7.85
CA PRO A 51 8.61 15.91 -6.62
C PRO A 51 7.83 16.35 -5.39
N ASP A 52 8.21 15.79 -4.25
CA ASP A 52 7.72 16.20 -2.93
C ASP A 52 6.19 16.11 -2.75
N TYR A 53 5.58 15.16 -3.45
CA TYR A 53 4.15 14.89 -3.40
C TYR A 53 3.84 13.76 -2.42
N ASP A 54 2.82 13.93 -1.59
CA ASP A 54 2.45 12.93 -0.59
C ASP A 54 1.83 11.68 -1.22
N VAL A 55 2.38 10.53 -0.91
CA VAL A 55 1.89 9.21 -1.31
C VAL A 55 1.69 8.36 -0.05
N TYR A 56 0.58 7.67 -0.01
CA TYR A 56 0.13 6.90 1.14
C TYR A 56 -0.01 5.42 0.79
N ILE A 57 0.20 4.56 1.77
CA ILE A 57 0.02 3.11 1.63
C ILE A 57 -0.89 2.57 2.72
N ILE A 58 -1.78 1.67 2.34
CA ILE A 58 -2.64 0.90 3.24
C ILE A 58 -2.25 -0.57 3.15
N TYR A 59 -2.00 -1.19 4.29
CA TYR A 59 -1.66 -2.61 4.40
C TYR A 59 -2.91 -3.46 4.45
N GLY A 60 -3.02 -4.42 3.54
CA GLY A 60 -4.18 -5.30 3.45
C GLY A 60 -5.46 -4.61 2.99
N ASP A 61 -6.58 -5.17 3.41
CA ASP A 61 -7.93 -4.72 3.02
C ASP A 61 -8.57 -3.77 4.05
N LYS A 62 -7.76 -3.13 4.88
CA LYS A 62 -8.26 -2.17 5.88
C LYS A 62 -8.94 -0.99 5.21
N ASP A 63 -9.98 -0.49 5.87
CA ASP A 63 -10.64 0.75 5.45
C ASP A 63 -9.90 1.98 5.99
N ASP A 64 -9.80 2.99 5.21
CA ASP A 64 -9.73 4.43 5.49
C ASP A 64 -8.50 5.03 6.18
N VAL A 65 -7.67 4.30 6.89
CA VAL A 65 -6.46 4.88 7.52
C VAL A 65 -5.22 4.31 6.87
N TYR A 66 -4.37 5.19 6.35
CA TYR A 66 -3.07 4.76 5.84
C TYR A 66 -2.15 4.31 6.97
N ASP A 67 -1.30 3.35 6.67
CA ASP A 67 -0.34 2.78 7.62
C ASP A 67 1.02 3.47 7.54
N ASP A 68 1.37 3.98 6.36
CA ASP A 68 2.61 4.72 6.14
C ASP A 68 2.44 5.73 5.00
N ASP A 69 3.35 6.70 4.92
CA ASP A 69 3.37 7.71 3.89
C ASP A 69 4.80 8.08 3.51
N MET A 70 4.96 8.66 2.35
CA MET A 70 6.21 9.25 1.90
C MET A 70 5.97 10.33 0.87
N LYS A 71 6.99 11.13 0.62
CA LYS A 71 6.98 12.10 -0.47
C LYS A 71 7.73 11.55 -1.68
N THR A 72 7.27 11.92 -2.87
CA THR A 72 7.98 11.55 -4.10
C THR A 72 9.39 12.18 -4.14
N ASN A 73 10.28 11.49 -4.82
CA ASN A 73 11.63 11.96 -5.09
C ASN A 73 11.62 13.10 -6.11
N PHE A 74 12.79 13.65 -6.39
CA PHE A 74 12.97 14.76 -7.34
C PHE A 74 12.46 14.46 -8.77
N ASP A 75 12.38 13.18 -9.13
CA ASP A 75 11.89 12.69 -10.41
C ASP A 75 10.41 12.22 -10.38
N GLY A 76 9.70 12.49 -9.30
CA GLY A 76 8.31 12.11 -9.11
C GLY A 76 8.09 10.65 -8.70
N THR A 77 9.14 9.87 -8.51
CA THR A 77 9.04 8.45 -8.12
C THR A 77 8.87 8.27 -6.62
N PHE A 78 8.29 7.15 -6.25
CA PHE A 78 8.21 6.69 -4.87
C PHE A 78 8.49 5.19 -4.77
N GLU A 79 8.92 4.73 -3.60
CA GLU A 79 9.12 3.30 -3.32
C GLU A 79 8.92 3.02 -1.83
N PHE A 80 7.92 2.17 -1.54
CA PHE A 80 7.74 1.58 -0.21
C PHE A 80 8.51 0.27 -0.14
N LYS A 81 9.49 0.20 0.75
CA LYS A 81 10.44 -0.91 0.86
C LYS A 81 10.16 -1.81 2.06
N ASN A 82 10.82 -2.97 2.08
CA ASN A 82 10.80 -3.91 3.20
C ASN A 82 9.40 -4.41 3.56
N LEU A 83 8.57 -4.62 2.54
CA LEU A 83 7.21 -5.08 2.69
C LEU A 83 7.15 -6.62 2.72
N ARG A 84 6.24 -7.14 3.55
CA ARG A 84 5.85 -8.55 3.54
C ARG A 84 4.96 -8.84 2.34
N GLU A 85 4.87 -10.11 1.97
CA GLU A 85 3.89 -10.55 0.97
C GLU A 85 2.46 -10.20 1.40
N GLY A 86 1.62 -9.90 0.43
CA GLY A 86 0.21 -9.60 0.65
C GLY A 86 -0.34 -8.54 -0.28
N SER A 87 -1.51 -8.04 0.07
CA SER A 87 -2.24 -7.03 -0.70
C SER A 87 -2.03 -5.65 -0.11
N TYR A 88 -1.82 -4.68 -0.99
CA TYR A 88 -1.58 -3.28 -0.62
C TYR A 88 -2.37 -2.34 -1.52
N ARG A 89 -2.76 -1.19 -0.98
CA ARG A 89 -3.31 -0.08 -1.75
C ARG A 89 -2.44 1.14 -1.55
N ILE A 90 -2.07 1.78 -2.64
CA ILE A 90 -1.31 3.03 -2.64
C ILE A 90 -2.21 4.13 -3.19
N PHE A 91 -2.15 5.31 -2.63
CA PHE A 91 -2.92 6.44 -3.14
C PHE A 91 -2.22 7.77 -2.97
N ALA A 92 -2.62 8.71 -3.80
CA ALA A 92 -2.32 10.13 -3.67
C ALA A 92 -3.60 10.92 -3.87
N TYR A 93 -3.67 12.11 -3.30
CA TYR A 93 -4.84 12.97 -3.47
C TYR A 93 -4.73 13.81 -4.73
N THR A 94 -5.83 13.90 -5.45
CA THR A 94 -6.02 14.87 -6.54
C THR A 94 -7.03 15.94 -6.11
N THR A 95 -6.97 17.11 -6.72
CA THR A 95 -8.03 18.13 -6.56
C THR A 95 -9.34 17.61 -7.14
N ASP A 96 -10.40 17.73 -6.36
CA ASP A 96 -11.75 17.38 -6.78
C ASP A 96 -12.76 18.36 -6.17
N LEU A 97 -13.19 19.30 -6.97
CA LEU A 97 -14.12 20.36 -6.55
C LEU A 97 -15.54 19.85 -6.26
N ASN A 98 -15.83 18.59 -6.57
CA ASN A 98 -17.13 17.97 -6.27
C ASN A 98 -17.20 17.36 -4.87
N THR A 99 -16.10 17.37 -4.14
CA THR A 99 -16.05 16.86 -2.76
C THR A 99 -15.99 18.01 -1.76
N PRO A 100 -16.52 17.82 -0.52
CA PRO A 100 -16.47 18.85 0.52
C PRO A 100 -15.04 19.24 0.93
N SER A 101 -14.09 18.30 0.85
CA SER A 101 -12.68 18.55 1.15
C SER A 101 -11.91 19.20 0.01
N GLY A 102 -12.46 19.20 -1.20
CA GLY A 102 -11.74 19.60 -2.42
C GLY A 102 -10.73 18.59 -2.92
N LEU A 103 -10.67 17.38 -2.33
CA LEU A 103 -9.72 16.33 -2.64
C LEU A 103 -10.39 14.97 -2.76
N SER A 104 -9.87 14.14 -3.66
CA SER A 104 -10.21 12.73 -3.79
C SER A 104 -8.96 11.87 -3.90
N PRO A 105 -8.96 10.66 -3.34
CA PRO A 105 -7.84 9.74 -3.49
C PRO A 105 -7.88 9.03 -4.84
N ILE A 106 -6.72 8.87 -5.46
CA ILE A 106 -6.49 8.02 -6.63
C ILE A 106 -5.73 6.79 -6.18
N PHE A 107 -6.35 5.61 -6.26
CA PHE A 107 -5.81 4.36 -5.77
C PHE A 107 -5.11 3.54 -6.85
N LYS A 108 -4.03 2.88 -6.44
CA LYS A 108 -3.40 1.74 -7.13
C LYS A 108 -3.33 0.57 -6.17
N SER A 109 -3.64 -0.61 -6.65
CA SER A 109 -3.57 -1.84 -5.85
C SER A 109 -2.39 -2.70 -6.30
N ALA A 110 -1.78 -3.40 -5.36
CA ALA A 110 -0.71 -4.36 -5.64
C ALA A 110 -0.85 -5.59 -4.74
N ASP A 111 -0.76 -6.76 -5.35
CA ASP A 111 -0.55 -8.03 -4.66
C ASP A 111 0.90 -8.42 -4.86
N ILE A 112 1.66 -8.54 -3.78
CA ILE A 112 3.09 -8.79 -3.85
C ILE A 112 3.47 -10.12 -3.20
N GLY A 113 4.43 -10.81 -3.82
CA GLY A 113 5.07 -11.98 -3.24
C GLY A 113 6.15 -11.63 -2.22
N GLY A 114 6.84 -12.66 -1.72
CA GLY A 114 7.76 -12.52 -0.57
C GLY A 114 9.12 -11.87 -0.89
N ASN A 115 9.49 -11.74 -2.17
CA ASN A 115 10.78 -11.17 -2.59
C ASN A 115 10.67 -10.63 -4.02
N GLU A 116 9.91 -9.57 -4.20
CA GLU A 116 9.74 -8.94 -5.50
C GLU A 116 9.60 -7.42 -5.39
N GLN A 117 9.85 -6.74 -6.49
CA GLN A 117 9.55 -5.33 -6.66
C GLN A 117 8.42 -5.20 -7.67
N VAL A 118 7.31 -4.62 -7.26
CA VAL A 118 6.14 -4.36 -8.11
C VAL A 118 6.08 -2.89 -8.45
N ASP A 119 5.90 -2.58 -9.73
CA ASP A 119 5.66 -1.24 -10.23
C ASP A 119 4.15 -1.04 -10.44
N VAL A 120 3.53 -0.16 -9.69
CA VAL A 120 2.10 0.15 -9.82
C VAL A 120 1.80 1.20 -10.89
N GLY A 121 2.84 1.67 -11.56
CA GLY A 121 2.72 2.66 -12.62
C GLY A 121 2.57 4.09 -12.11
N THR A 122 1.86 4.89 -12.87
CA THR A 122 1.72 6.33 -12.62
C THR A 122 0.39 6.64 -11.96
N ILE A 123 0.41 7.42 -10.90
CA ILE A 123 -0.77 8.04 -10.30
C ILE A 123 -0.92 9.43 -10.92
N GLU A 124 -1.98 9.62 -11.69
CA GLU A 124 -2.29 10.90 -12.33
C GLU A 124 -3.09 11.77 -11.37
N VAL A 125 -2.56 12.95 -11.05
CA VAL A 125 -3.22 13.90 -10.16
C VAL A 125 -3.33 15.28 -10.81
N GLU A 126 -4.30 16.05 -10.38
CA GLU A 126 -4.55 17.42 -10.83
C GLU A 126 -4.48 18.40 -9.66
N LYS A 127 -4.12 19.63 -9.97
CA LYS A 127 -4.05 20.73 -8.99
C LYS A 127 -4.76 21.98 -9.55
#